data_a9b68326b13f9711f7ed3e558bcee30a
#
_entry.id   a9b68326b13f9711f7ed3e558bcee30a
#
_cell.length_a   1.000
_cell.length_b   1.000
_cell.length_c   1.000
_cell.angle_alpha   90.00
_cell.angle_beta   90.00
_cell.angle_gamma   90.00
#
_symmetry.space_group_name_H-M   'P 1'
#
loop_
_entity.id
_entity.type
_entity.pdbx_description
1 polymer ?
#
loop_
_entity_poly.entity_id
_entity_poly.type
_entity_poly.pdbx_seq_one_letter_code
_entity_poly.pdbx_strand_id
1 'polypeptide(L)'
;VIIASYLADHAQATMNMVLEMSNFLNENTEFRHARVIDRQDEIKSGYKEKNANGIEIIKGYKSSIKIMTFKNSAFKSAGKSATRMIFEEAGLFENLKMAYTISEPLFRDGDKMIGIPIIFGTGGDMSSATKDFSDMFYNPKQYGLAEYDNIYEKTDINGKCGWFVDEMWYRRSEAVIEDVLYDGMDDQGNANRWMAEWNLDLERSAKRGSDKKAYNALLTQKCKTPSEAFLITEGNIFQTAELYARLSKLKSDDTYKYLGQVGQLVDKEGRVWWEPDLQGVLRPIMEYPTNHKSDTEGAIIIYEHPVEISGSIPEDLYIIGHDPWGIDSDGGKSLGATYVLKTKKLALQGYGHDEIVAEYVGRPDPGGMEEYNYNLEKLALYYNAKINFENDRGEVRPFFTKRKRLDLLCPPPYVTIQRHLPTSNMAGRKFGYSMGN
;
A
#
# COMPACT_ATOMS: atom_id res chain seq x y z
N VAL A 1 -23.03 19.42 -9.83
CA VAL A 1 -22.07 18.33 -9.98
C VAL A 1 -20.73 18.90 -10.40
N ILE A 2 -19.65 18.38 -9.86
CA ILE A 2 -18.29 18.66 -10.31
C ILE A 2 -17.69 17.34 -10.79
N ILE A 3 -17.18 17.33 -12.03
CA ILE A 3 -16.37 16.24 -12.57
C ILE A 3 -14.91 16.66 -12.38
N ALA A 4 -14.23 15.99 -11.47
CA ALA A 4 -12.86 16.26 -11.08
C ALA A 4 -11.92 15.23 -11.68
N SER A 5 -10.84 15.66 -12.29
CA SER A 5 -9.78 14.76 -12.75
C SER A 5 -8.41 15.41 -12.56
N TYR A 6 -7.36 14.60 -12.58
CA TYR A 6 -6.00 15.13 -12.56
C TYR A 6 -5.68 15.86 -13.87
N LEU A 7 -5.99 15.26 -15.02
CA LEU A 7 -5.78 15.86 -16.35
C LEU A 7 -7.09 16.40 -16.93
N ALA A 8 -6.99 17.48 -17.71
CA ALA A 8 -8.15 18.09 -18.34
C ALA A 8 -8.85 17.15 -19.34
N ASP A 9 -8.07 16.38 -20.10
CA ASP A 9 -8.57 15.54 -21.19
C ASP A 9 -9.54 14.47 -20.68
N HIS A 10 -9.28 13.87 -19.51
CA HIS A 10 -10.17 12.88 -18.91
C HIS A 10 -11.53 13.48 -18.52
N ALA A 11 -11.50 14.58 -17.75
CA ALA A 11 -12.73 15.26 -17.38
C ALA A 11 -13.51 15.80 -18.59
N GLN A 12 -12.81 16.20 -19.66
CA GLN A 12 -13.43 16.68 -20.89
C GLN A 12 -14.12 15.55 -21.66
N ALA A 13 -13.53 14.37 -21.70
CA ALA A 13 -14.15 13.21 -22.37
C ALA A 13 -15.51 12.87 -21.72
N THR A 14 -15.54 12.79 -20.37
CA THR A 14 -16.79 12.56 -19.63
C THR A 14 -17.79 13.70 -19.81
N MET A 15 -17.33 14.96 -19.81
CA MET A 15 -18.21 16.10 -20.04
C MET A 15 -18.82 16.07 -21.45
N ASN A 16 -18.07 15.67 -22.48
CA ASN A 16 -18.58 15.52 -23.83
C ASN A 16 -19.70 14.47 -23.90
N MET A 17 -19.54 13.31 -23.23
CA MET A 17 -20.61 12.30 -23.14
C MET A 17 -21.86 12.86 -22.46
N VAL A 18 -21.70 13.64 -21.39
CA VAL A 18 -22.83 14.32 -20.72
C VAL A 18 -23.53 15.31 -21.63
N LEU A 19 -22.73 16.08 -22.41
CA LEU A 19 -23.29 17.04 -23.39
C LEU A 19 -24.06 16.34 -24.49
N GLU A 20 -23.51 15.28 -25.07
CA GLU A 20 -24.16 14.47 -26.12
C GLU A 20 -25.48 13.87 -25.61
N MET A 21 -25.46 13.22 -24.42
CA MET A 21 -26.67 12.68 -23.81
C MET A 21 -27.71 13.78 -23.55
N SER A 22 -27.28 14.92 -23.04
CA SER A 22 -28.17 16.05 -22.78
C SER A 22 -28.77 16.64 -24.05
N ASN A 23 -27.98 16.70 -25.14
CA ASN A 23 -28.48 17.10 -26.46
C ASN A 23 -29.48 16.11 -27.02
N PHE A 24 -29.15 14.81 -26.95
CA PHE A 24 -30.10 13.75 -27.37
C PHE A 24 -31.44 13.85 -26.65
N LEU A 25 -31.44 14.04 -25.31
CA LEU A 25 -32.67 14.21 -24.54
C LEU A 25 -33.45 15.44 -24.98
N ASN A 26 -32.78 16.57 -25.25
CA ASN A 26 -33.43 17.79 -25.68
C ASN A 26 -34.05 17.69 -27.11
N GLU A 27 -33.42 16.90 -27.98
CA GLU A 27 -33.85 16.77 -29.38
C GLU A 27 -34.90 15.69 -29.58
N ASN A 28 -34.81 14.59 -28.84
CA ASN A 28 -35.53 13.37 -29.13
C ASN A 28 -36.59 13.00 -28.08
N THR A 29 -36.70 13.73 -26.96
CA THR A 29 -37.61 13.39 -25.85
C THR A 29 -38.36 14.61 -25.35
N GLU A 30 -39.37 14.36 -24.49
CA GLU A 30 -40.08 15.41 -23.75
C GLU A 30 -39.27 15.95 -22.56
N PHE A 31 -38.19 15.32 -22.16
CA PHE A 31 -37.33 15.71 -21.05
C PHE A 31 -36.39 16.84 -21.44
N ARG A 32 -36.94 17.91 -22.00
CA ARG A 32 -36.17 19.08 -22.44
C ARG A 32 -35.82 19.98 -21.26
N HIS A 33 -34.59 20.50 -21.24
CA HIS A 33 -34.17 21.50 -20.27
C HIS A 33 -33.43 22.65 -20.93
N ALA A 34 -33.84 23.85 -20.61
CA ALA A 34 -33.18 25.05 -21.07
C ALA A 34 -31.82 25.22 -20.36
N ARG A 35 -30.83 25.73 -21.08
CA ARG A 35 -29.48 26.01 -20.56
C ARG A 35 -29.19 27.51 -20.63
N VAL A 36 -28.68 28.09 -19.54
CA VAL A 36 -28.18 29.48 -19.49
C VAL A 36 -26.67 29.56 -19.66
N ILE A 37 -25.97 28.48 -19.36
CA ILE A 37 -24.55 28.27 -19.68
C ILE A 37 -24.50 26.96 -20.48
N ASP A 38 -23.89 27.04 -21.65
CA ASP A 38 -23.68 25.91 -22.55
C ASP A 38 -22.27 26.03 -23.13
N ARG A 39 -21.29 25.56 -22.36
CA ARG A 39 -19.88 25.60 -22.71
C ARG A 39 -19.31 24.19 -22.58
N GLN A 40 -18.15 23.96 -23.18
CA GLN A 40 -17.46 22.67 -23.10
C GLN A 40 -17.04 22.28 -21.69
N ASP A 41 -16.82 23.26 -20.81
CA ASP A 41 -16.37 23.07 -19.43
C ASP A 41 -17.47 23.20 -18.38
N GLU A 42 -18.63 23.77 -18.75
CA GLU A 42 -19.75 23.97 -17.85
C GLU A 42 -21.08 24.05 -18.59
N ILE A 43 -22.06 23.28 -18.10
CA ILE A 43 -23.49 23.48 -18.44
C ILE A 43 -24.24 23.88 -17.18
N LYS A 44 -25.22 24.81 -17.35
CA LYS A 44 -26.09 25.24 -16.27
C LYS A 44 -27.53 25.35 -16.77
N SER A 45 -28.44 24.63 -16.12
CA SER A 45 -29.85 24.68 -16.45
C SER A 45 -30.51 25.95 -15.92
N GLY A 46 -31.50 26.44 -16.66
CA GLY A 46 -32.29 27.62 -16.33
C GLY A 46 -32.65 28.42 -17.57
N TYR A 47 -33.32 29.54 -17.37
CA TYR A 47 -33.67 30.48 -18.42
C TYR A 47 -33.51 31.91 -17.92
N LYS A 48 -33.34 32.83 -18.85
CA LYS A 48 -33.25 34.26 -18.56
C LYS A 48 -34.62 34.90 -18.63
N GLU A 49 -34.95 35.72 -17.64
CA GLU A 49 -36.15 36.52 -17.60
C GLU A 49 -35.81 37.93 -17.14
N LYS A 50 -36.46 38.96 -17.66
CA LYS A 50 -36.28 40.31 -17.20
C LYS A 50 -37.19 40.56 -15.99
N ASN A 51 -36.64 41.09 -14.92
CA ASN A 51 -37.37 41.52 -13.77
C ASN A 51 -38.15 42.83 -14.08
N ALA A 52 -38.96 43.32 -13.13
CA ALA A 52 -39.76 44.56 -13.26
C ALA A 52 -38.91 45.79 -13.60
N ASN A 53 -37.60 45.76 -13.29
CA ASN A 53 -36.65 46.84 -13.55
C ASN A 53 -35.86 46.65 -14.86
N GLY A 54 -36.23 45.68 -15.69
CA GLY A 54 -35.57 45.39 -16.96
C GLY A 54 -34.26 44.62 -16.85
N ILE A 55 -33.84 44.22 -15.64
CA ILE A 55 -32.59 43.48 -15.40
C ILE A 55 -32.80 42.02 -15.68
N GLU A 56 -31.91 41.41 -16.50
CA GLU A 56 -31.90 39.96 -16.74
C GLU A 56 -31.56 39.18 -15.46
N ILE A 57 -32.45 38.30 -15.04
CA ILE A 57 -32.24 37.37 -13.94
C ILE A 57 -32.34 35.93 -14.45
N ILE A 58 -31.52 35.05 -13.88
CA ILE A 58 -31.56 33.63 -14.19
C ILE A 58 -32.60 32.97 -13.27
N LYS A 59 -33.58 32.32 -13.88
CA LYS A 59 -34.64 31.52 -13.22
C LYS A 59 -34.49 30.04 -13.53
N GLY A 60 -35.28 29.21 -12.88
CA GLY A 60 -35.26 27.75 -12.99
C GLY A 60 -34.38 27.09 -11.93
N TYR A 61 -34.08 25.82 -12.10
CA TYR A 61 -33.35 25.00 -11.08
C TYR A 61 -31.92 25.43 -10.85
N LYS A 62 -31.28 26.08 -11.81
CA LYS A 62 -29.86 26.55 -11.72
C LYS A 62 -28.85 25.43 -11.44
N SER A 63 -29.23 24.18 -11.68
CA SER A 63 -28.35 23.05 -11.57
C SER A 63 -27.21 23.18 -12.57
N SER A 64 -25.98 22.84 -12.15
CA SER A 64 -24.83 22.90 -13.03
C SER A 64 -23.99 21.65 -12.96
N ILE A 65 -23.35 21.32 -14.08
CA ILE A 65 -22.28 20.33 -14.19
C ILE A 65 -21.06 21.07 -14.73
N LYS A 66 -19.92 20.92 -14.09
CA LYS A 66 -18.68 21.56 -14.52
C LYS A 66 -17.47 20.67 -14.28
N ILE A 67 -16.46 20.82 -15.11
CA ILE A 67 -15.19 20.13 -14.93
C ILE A 67 -14.25 20.90 -14.01
N MET A 68 -13.35 20.16 -13.35
CA MET A 68 -12.29 20.71 -12.52
C MET A 68 -11.04 19.84 -12.62
N THR A 69 -9.89 20.45 -12.88
CA THR A 69 -8.61 19.73 -13.00
C THR A 69 -7.69 20.10 -11.85
N PHE A 70 -6.98 19.12 -11.33
CA PHE A 70 -6.15 19.26 -10.13
C PHE A 70 -4.64 19.22 -10.40
N LYS A 71 -4.21 19.03 -11.65
CA LYS A 71 -2.78 18.95 -12.04
C LYS A 71 -1.93 20.07 -11.46
N ASN A 72 -2.45 21.29 -11.44
CA ASN A 72 -1.68 22.46 -11.01
C ASN A 72 -1.90 22.85 -9.53
N SER A 73 -2.89 22.31 -8.85
CA SER A 73 -3.18 22.60 -7.45
C SER A 73 -4.25 21.68 -6.87
N ALA A 74 -3.94 21.05 -5.74
CA ALA A 74 -4.91 20.28 -4.95
C ALA A 74 -5.98 21.17 -4.30
N PHE A 75 -5.76 22.50 -4.22
CA PHE A 75 -6.64 23.47 -3.56
C PHE A 75 -7.73 24.05 -4.46
N LYS A 76 -7.87 23.60 -5.70
CA LYS A 76 -8.82 24.17 -6.67
C LYS A 76 -10.29 24.12 -6.25
N SER A 77 -10.65 23.19 -5.40
CA SER A 77 -12.00 23.01 -4.90
C SER A 77 -12.36 23.96 -3.76
N ALA A 78 -11.38 24.58 -3.10
CA ALA A 78 -11.62 25.47 -1.96
C ALA A 78 -12.58 26.61 -2.29
N GLY A 79 -13.54 26.86 -1.38
CA GLY A 79 -14.55 27.91 -1.53
C GLY A 79 -15.64 27.65 -2.57
N LYS A 80 -15.75 26.44 -3.09
CA LYS A 80 -16.84 26.01 -4.00
C LYS A 80 -17.89 25.21 -3.24
N SER A 81 -19.01 24.89 -3.89
CA SER A 81 -20.01 23.98 -3.36
C SER A 81 -20.48 23.01 -4.43
N ALA A 82 -20.74 21.78 -4.05
CA ALA A 82 -21.27 20.74 -4.94
C ALA A 82 -22.08 19.72 -4.15
N THR A 83 -23.21 19.30 -4.68
CA THR A 83 -23.99 18.17 -4.13
C THR A 83 -23.40 16.83 -4.51
N ARG A 84 -22.64 16.77 -5.59
CA ARG A 84 -21.90 15.57 -6.05
C ARG A 84 -20.56 16.00 -6.62
N MET A 85 -19.53 15.29 -6.25
CA MET A 85 -18.17 15.46 -6.80
C MET A 85 -17.67 14.10 -7.25
N ILE A 86 -17.32 14.00 -8.52
CA ILE A 86 -16.87 12.77 -9.17
C ILE A 86 -15.39 12.92 -9.41
N PHE A 87 -14.57 12.09 -8.77
CA PHE A 87 -13.14 11.98 -9.03
C PHE A 87 -12.93 10.87 -10.05
N GLU A 88 -12.62 11.27 -11.27
CA GLU A 88 -12.47 10.40 -12.43
C GLU A 88 -11.01 10.05 -12.66
N GLU A 89 -10.77 8.82 -13.12
CA GLU A 89 -9.44 8.24 -13.32
C GLU A 89 -8.55 8.38 -12.06
N ALA A 90 -9.11 7.94 -10.94
CA ALA A 90 -8.48 8.06 -9.62
C ALA A 90 -7.11 7.39 -9.54
N GLY A 91 -6.88 6.33 -10.31
CA GLY A 91 -5.57 5.66 -10.40
C GLY A 91 -4.45 6.50 -11.04
N LEU A 92 -4.81 7.56 -11.77
CA LEU A 92 -3.86 8.51 -12.36
C LEU A 92 -3.77 9.84 -11.62
N PHE A 93 -4.47 9.96 -10.49
CA PHE A 93 -4.64 11.21 -9.78
C PHE A 93 -3.53 11.42 -8.75
N GLU A 94 -2.49 12.16 -9.09
CA GLU A 94 -1.44 12.53 -8.14
C GLU A 94 -2.01 13.31 -6.94
N ASN A 95 -1.60 12.93 -5.73
CA ASN A 95 -2.09 13.52 -4.48
C ASN A 95 -3.63 13.44 -4.31
N LEU A 96 -4.25 12.33 -4.70
CA LEU A 96 -5.69 12.11 -4.61
C LEU A 96 -6.22 12.34 -3.18
N LYS A 97 -5.54 11.82 -2.17
CA LYS A 97 -5.92 12.00 -0.76
C LYS A 97 -5.98 13.45 -0.36
N MET A 98 -4.97 14.24 -0.76
CA MET A 98 -4.95 15.67 -0.47
C MET A 98 -6.08 16.41 -1.18
N ALA A 99 -6.29 16.14 -2.49
CA ALA A 99 -7.39 16.74 -3.25
C ALA A 99 -8.76 16.38 -2.67
N TYR A 100 -8.94 15.15 -2.23
CA TYR A 100 -10.14 14.69 -1.55
C TYR A 100 -10.37 15.43 -0.22
N THR A 101 -9.37 15.43 0.67
CA THR A 101 -9.46 16.09 1.99
C THR A 101 -9.78 17.57 1.86
N ILE A 102 -9.15 18.29 0.93
CA ILE A 102 -9.44 19.71 0.68
C ILE A 102 -10.85 19.90 0.10
N SER A 103 -11.38 18.90 -0.59
CA SER A 103 -12.72 18.93 -1.16
C SER A 103 -13.82 18.51 -0.17
N GLU A 104 -13.50 17.91 0.97
CA GLU A 104 -14.50 17.47 1.96
C GLU A 104 -15.50 18.56 2.38
N PRO A 105 -15.09 19.83 2.59
CA PRO A 105 -16.05 20.90 2.93
C PRO A 105 -17.12 21.16 1.87
N LEU A 106 -16.93 20.69 0.62
CA LEU A 106 -17.93 20.86 -0.43
C LEU A 106 -19.16 19.97 -0.21
N PHE A 107 -18.98 18.85 0.43
CA PHE A 107 -20.02 17.82 0.63
C PHE A 107 -20.24 17.47 2.12
N ARG A 108 -19.64 18.25 3.03
CA ARG A 108 -19.88 18.16 4.47
C ARG A 108 -20.36 19.51 5.03
N ASP A 109 -21.23 19.45 6.05
CA ASP A 109 -21.60 20.56 6.91
C ASP A 109 -21.40 20.10 8.37
N GLY A 110 -20.28 20.47 8.94
CA GLY A 110 -19.80 19.88 10.18
C GLY A 110 -19.60 18.36 10.02
N ASP A 111 -20.23 17.59 10.90
CA ASP A 111 -20.17 16.12 10.87
C ASP A 111 -21.15 15.47 9.88
N LYS A 112 -22.03 16.28 9.28
CA LYS A 112 -23.05 15.80 8.34
C LYS A 112 -22.53 15.76 6.91
N MET A 113 -22.69 14.61 6.26
CA MET A 113 -22.54 14.48 4.81
C MET A 113 -23.77 15.09 4.13
N ILE A 114 -23.59 16.18 3.36
CA ILE A 114 -24.66 16.86 2.59
C ILE A 114 -24.56 16.64 1.08
N GLY A 115 -23.43 16.12 0.62
CA GLY A 115 -23.16 15.76 -0.77
C GLY A 115 -22.58 14.37 -0.88
N ILE A 116 -22.37 13.91 -2.09
CA ILE A 116 -21.87 12.56 -2.38
C ILE A 116 -20.56 12.68 -3.16
N PRO A 117 -19.41 12.30 -2.58
CA PRO A 117 -18.21 12.04 -3.33
C PRO A 117 -18.29 10.67 -4.01
N ILE A 118 -17.88 10.60 -5.27
CA ILE A 118 -17.76 9.38 -6.05
C ILE A 118 -16.33 9.33 -6.57
N ILE A 119 -15.61 8.27 -6.26
CA ILE A 119 -14.21 8.09 -6.66
C ILE A 119 -14.13 6.80 -7.46
N PHE A 120 -13.72 6.90 -8.72
CA PHE A 120 -13.58 5.72 -9.58
C PHE A 120 -12.45 5.91 -10.59
N GLY A 121 -11.99 4.82 -11.14
CA GLY A 121 -10.95 4.78 -12.16
C GLY A 121 -10.41 3.39 -12.33
N THR A 122 -9.56 3.23 -13.33
CA THR A 122 -8.76 2.03 -13.50
C THR A 122 -7.59 2.05 -12.52
N GLY A 123 -7.11 0.87 -12.14
CA GLY A 123 -5.80 0.73 -11.54
C GLY A 123 -4.73 1.22 -12.53
N GLY A 124 -3.57 1.48 -12.05
CA GLY A 124 -2.47 1.96 -12.89
C GLY A 124 -1.15 1.43 -12.39
N ASP A 125 -0.08 1.94 -12.98
CA ASP A 125 1.25 1.74 -12.44
C ASP A 125 1.30 2.34 -11.03
N MET A 126 1.70 1.55 -10.03
CA MET A 126 1.81 1.97 -8.63
C MET A 126 2.93 3.01 -8.40
N SER A 127 3.09 3.93 -9.35
CA SER A 127 3.65 5.25 -9.09
C SER A 127 2.84 5.96 -7.99
N SER A 128 3.31 7.06 -7.48
CA SER A 128 2.69 7.78 -6.34
C SER A 128 1.18 8.00 -6.45
N ALA A 129 0.65 8.16 -7.65
CA ALA A 129 -0.76 8.41 -7.92
C ALA A 129 -1.66 7.22 -7.53
N THR A 130 -1.34 6.03 -8.02
CA THR A 130 -2.15 4.82 -7.79
C THR A 130 -2.12 4.38 -6.34
N LYS A 131 -1.06 4.70 -5.60
CA LYS A 131 -0.94 4.39 -4.18
C LYS A 131 -2.05 5.04 -3.35
N ASP A 132 -2.34 6.31 -3.58
CA ASP A 132 -3.41 7.02 -2.86
C ASP A 132 -4.77 6.37 -3.13
N PHE A 133 -5.05 6.02 -4.39
CA PHE A 133 -6.29 5.36 -4.76
C PHE A 133 -6.41 3.97 -4.15
N SER A 134 -5.36 3.17 -4.19
CA SER A 134 -5.30 1.86 -3.52
C SER A 134 -5.58 1.94 -2.02
N ASP A 135 -4.93 2.90 -1.33
CA ASP A 135 -5.15 3.09 0.10
C ASP A 135 -6.59 3.51 0.43
N MET A 136 -7.20 4.37 -0.39
CA MET A 136 -8.61 4.77 -0.22
C MET A 136 -9.57 3.60 -0.51
N PHE A 137 -9.23 2.76 -1.48
CA PHE A 137 -10.01 1.58 -1.83
C PHE A 137 -10.04 0.53 -0.71
N TYR A 138 -8.88 0.24 -0.09
CA TYR A 138 -8.79 -0.75 0.99
C TYR A 138 -9.12 -0.20 2.37
N ASN A 139 -9.22 1.12 2.54
CA ASN A 139 -9.57 1.77 3.80
C ASN A 139 -10.69 2.81 3.63
N PRO A 140 -11.83 2.49 2.99
CA PRO A 140 -12.85 3.48 2.64
C PRO A 140 -13.41 4.21 3.85
N LYS A 141 -13.53 3.53 4.99
CA LYS A 141 -14.05 4.10 6.25
C LYS A 141 -13.24 5.30 6.75
N GLN A 142 -11.91 5.29 6.57
CA GLN A 142 -11.04 6.40 6.99
C GLN A 142 -11.38 7.70 6.26
N TYR A 143 -11.94 7.58 5.06
CA TYR A 143 -12.32 8.71 4.19
C TYR A 143 -13.83 8.98 4.19
N GLY A 144 -14.59 8.33 5.08
CA GLY A 144 -16.05 8.45 5.13
C GLY A 144 -16.74 7.95 3.87
N LEU A 145 -16.13 7.02 3.16
CA LEU A 145 -16.67 6.35 1.97
C LEU A 145 -17.44 5.09 2.36
N ALA A 146 -18.33 4.64 1.47
CA ALA A 146 -19.04 3.38 1.64
C ALA A 146 -18.06 2.19 1.61
N GLU A 147 -18.24 1.26 2.53
CA GLU A 147 -17.44 0.04 2.62
C GLU A 147 -18.28 -1.18 2.25
N TYR A 148 -17.66 -2.11 1.55
CA TYR A 148 -18.24 -3.37 1.11
C TYR A 148 -17.39 -4.54 1.60
N ASP A 149 -17.98 -5.72 1.71
CA ASP A 149 -17.20 -6.93 1.99
C ASP A 149 -16.26 -7.23 0.82
N ASN A 150 -15.01 -7.54 1.12
CA ASN A 150 -14.05 -7.94 0.10
C ASN A 150 -14.29 -9.38 -0.36
N ILE A 151 -15.28 -9.54 -1.22
CA ILE A 151 -15.65 -10.82 -1.85
C ILE A 151 -14.76 -11.19 -3.03
N TYR A 152 -13.86 -10.30 -3.42
CA TYR A 152 -13.04 -10.43 -4.63
C TYR A 152 -11.75 -11.21 -4.40
N GLU A 153 -11.20 -11.15 -3.20
CA GLU A 153 -9.97 -11.81 -2.81
C GLU A 153 -10.30 -13.10 -2.04
N LYS A 154 -9.98 -14.27 -2.62
CA LYS A 154 -10.30 -15.58 -2.03
C LYS A 154 -9.71 -15.83 -0.64
N THR A 155 -8.74 -15.03 -0.26
CA THR A 155 -7.98 -15.17 0.99
C THR A 155 -8.41 -14.20 2.07
N ASP A 156 -9.35 -13.28 1.79
CA ASP A 156 -9.77 -12.23 2.70
C ASP A 156 -11.29 -12.24 2.92
N ILE A 157 -11.75 -13.16 3.75
CA ILE A 157 -13.18 -13.39 3.99
C ILE A 157 -13.81 -12.30 4.88
N ASN A 158 -13.01 -11.53 5.62
CA ASN A 158 -13.48 -10.53 6.59
C ASN A 158 -13.04 -9.10 6.27
N GLY A 159 -12.33 -8.90 5.18
CA GLY A 159 -11.85 -7.57 4.80
C GLY A 159 -12.95 -6.67 4.24
N LYS A 160 -12.72 -5.36 4.36
CA LYS A 160 -13.58 -4.33 3.77
C LYS A 160 -12.81 -3.57 2.70
N CYS A 161 -13.50 -3.19 1.64
CA CYS A 161 -12.90 -2.41 0.54
C CYS A 161 -13.96 -1.57 -0.16
N GLY A 162 -13.55 -0.83 -1.19
CA GLY A 162 -14.44 -0.18 -2.14
C GLY A 162 -15.15 -1.19 -3.06
N TRP A 163 -16.04 -0.69 -3.89
CA TRP A 163 -16.69 -1.52 -4.91
C TRP A 163 -15.72 -1.78 -6.07
N PHE A 164 -15.57 -3.05 -6.46
CA PHE A 164 -14.72 -3.46 -7.57
C PHE A 164 -15.55 -4.10 -8.68
N VAL A 165 -15.22 -3.73 -9.91
CA VAL A 165 -15.82 -4.31 -11.12
C VAL A 165 -14.71 -4.98 -11.91
N ASP A 166 -14.74 -6.29 -12.01
CA ASP A 166 -13.74 -7.06 -12.76
C ASP A 166 -14.01 -7.02 -14.28
N GLU A 167 -13.00 -7.37 -15.06
CA GLU A 167 -13.09 -7.41 -16.53
C GLU A 167 -14.23 -8.30 -17.04
N MET A 168 -14.58 -9.37 -16.31
CA MET A 168 -15.62 -10.30 -16.74
C MET A 168 -17.05 -9.75 -16.66
N TRP A 169 -17.26 -8.58 -16.02
CA TRP A 169 -18.59 -7.95 -15.96
C TRP A 169 -19.04 -7.34 -17.28
N TYR A 170 -18.11 -6.86 -18.09
CA TYR A 170 -18.40 -6.09 -19.32
C TYR A 170 -17.70 -6.62 -20.56
N ARG A 171 -16.89 -7.69 -20.42
CA ARG A 171 -16.12 -8.26 -21.52
C ARG A 171 -17.05 -9.08 -22.44
N ARG A 172 -17.32 -8.56 -23.62
CA ARG A 172 -17.94 -9.35 -24.68
C ARG A 172 -16.96 -10.41 -25.17
N SER A 173 -17.37 -11.67 -25.13
CA SER A 173 -16.56 -12.80 -25.54
C SER A 173 -17.36 -13.67 -26.50
N GLU A 174 -16.88 -13.80 -27.71
CA GLU A 174 -17.48 -14.67 -28.71
C GLU A 174 -16.71 -15.99 -28.76
N ALA A 175 -17.40 -17.09 -28.92
CA ALA A 175 -16.81 -18.40 -29.14
C ALA A 175 -17.57 -19.16 -30.22
N VAL A 176 -16.83 -19.87 -31.08
CA VAL A 176 -17.40 -20.82 -32.03
C VAL A 176 -17.18 -22.20 -31.46
N ILE A 177 -18.25 -22.92 -31.13
CA ILE A 177 -18.23 -24.27 -30.61
C ILE A 177 -19.09 -25.13 -31.54
N GLU A 178 -18.50 -26.17 -32.12
CA GLU A 178 -19.19 -27.06 -33.06
C GLU A 178 -19.90 -26.31 -34.21
N ASP A 179 -19.20 -25.33 -34.82
CA ASP A 179 -19.70 -24.44 -35.86
C ASP A 179 -20.86 -23.51 -35.47
N VAL A 180 -21.18 -23.41 -34.19
CA VAL A 180 -22.19 -22.46 -33.68
C VAL A 180 -21.45 -21.28 -33.01
N LEU A 181 -21.80 -20.06 -33.44
CA LEU A 181 -21.33 -18.82 -32.82
C LEU A 181 -22.15 -18.55 -31.55
N TYR A 182 -21.49 -18.50 -30.43
CA TYR A 182 -22.04 -18.07 -29.14
C TYR A 182 -21.63 -16.61 -28.89
N ASP A 183 -22.64 -15.74 -28.77
CA ASP A 183 -22.43 -14.38 -28.29
C ASP A 183 -22.32 -14.42 -26.77
N GLY A 184 -21.21 -13.91 -26.25
CA GLY A 184 -20.92 -13.85 -24.83
C GLY A 184 -21.60 -12.70 -24.08
N MET A 185 -22.56 -12.02 -24.70
CA MET A 185 -23.31 -10.93 -24.08
C MET A 185 -24.78 -11.09 -24.41
N ASP A 186 -25.66 -10.90 -23.42
CA ASP A 186 -27.11 -10.93 -23.62
C ASP A 186 -27.63 -9.60 -24.21
N ASP A 187 -28.91 -9.57 -24.58
CA ASP A 187 -29.58 -8.38 -25.13
C ASP A 187 -29.69 -7.20 -24.16
N GLN A 188 -29.41 -7.44 -22.87
CA GLN A 188 -29.39 -6.42 -21.82
C GLN A 188 -27.95 -5.89 -21.56
N GLY A 189 -26.97 -6.42 -22.25
CA GLY A 189 -25.56 -6.05 -22.11
C GLY A 189 -24.83 -6.76 -20.98
N ASN A 190 -25.39 -7.83 -20.40
CA ASN A 190 -24.69 -8.61 -19.39
C ASN A 190 -23.74 -9.61 -20.05
N ALA A 191 -22.49 -9.61 -19.65
CA ALA A 191 -21.50 -10.55 -20.16
C ALA A 191 -21.73 -11.97 -19.60
N ASN A 192 -21.51 -12.97 -20.45
CA ASN A 192 -21.37 -14.35 -20.02
C ASN A 192 -20.01 -14.50 -19.29
N ARG A 193 -20.04 -14.45 -17.97
CA ARG A 193 -18.84 -14.45 -17.13
C ARG A 193 -17.92 -15.64 -17.37
N TRP A 194 -18.49 -16.83 -17.60
CA TRP A 194 -17.69 -18.02 -17.88
C TRP A 194 -16.90 -17.87 -19.17
N MET A 195 -17.52 -17.44 -20.26
CA MET A 195 -16.84 -17.22 -21.54
C MET A 195 -15.84 -16.07 -21.44
N ALA A 196 -16.18 -15.01 -20.74
CA ALA A 196 -15.29 -13.86 -20.51
C ALA A 196 -14.03 -14.30 -19.75
N GLU A 197 -14.18 -15.08 -18.69
CA GLU A 197 -13.06 -15.60 -17.90
C GLU A 197 -12.17 -16.53 -18.72
N TRP A 198 -12.77 -17.49 -19.44
CA TRP A 198 -12.04 -18.43 -20.29
C TRP A 198 -11.20 -17.71 -21.36
N ASN A 199 -11.79 -16.75 -22.09
CA ASN A 199 -11.08 -15.96 -23.08
C ASN A 199 -9.96 -15.08 -22.47
N LEU A 200 -10.21 -14.52 -21.30
CA LEU A 200 -9.20 -13.75 -20.58
C LEU A 200 -8.01 -14.63 -20.16
N ASP A 201 -8.28 -15.86 -19.72
CA ASP A 201 -7.23 -16.80 -19.34
C ASP A 201 -6.41 -17.28 -20.54
N LEU A 202 -7.05 -17.47 -21.69
CA LEU A 202 -6.33 -17.74 -22.94
C LEU A 202 -5.42 -16.57 -23.34
N GLU A 203 -5.93 -15.34 -23.28
CA GLU A 203 -5.14 -14.13 -23.58
C GLU A 203 -3.94 -13.99 -22.63
N ARG A 204 -4.16 -14.20 -21.33
CA ARG A 204 -3.11 -14.17 -20.29
C ARG A 204 -2.07 -15.27 -20.51
N SER A 205 -2.52 -16.48 -20.81
CA SER A 205 -1.62 -17.62 -21.05
C SER A 205 -0.74 -17.38 -22.28
N ALA A 206 -1.28 -16.83 -23.34
CA ALA A 206 -0.53 -16.49 -24.56
C ALA A 206 0.56 -15.42 -24.30
N LYS A 207 0.33 -14.51 -23.36
CA LYS A 207 1.27 -13.41 -23.03
C LYS A 207 2.18 -13.71 -21.84
N ARG A 208 1.96 -14.79 -21.10
CA ARG A 208 2.72 -15.14 -19.89
C ARG A 208 4.23 -15.32 -20.11
N GLY A 209 4.64 -15.72 -21.31
CA GLY A 209 6.05 -15.87 -21.70
C GLY A 209 6.66 -14.62 -22.36
N SER A 210 5.89 -13.54 -22.51
CA SER A 210 6.36 -12.27 -23.05
C SER A 210 7.11 -11.44 -22.00
N ASP A 211 7.48 -10.22 -22.35
CA ASP A 211 8.06 -9.26 -21.42
C ASP A 211 7.20 -9.11 -20.16
N LYS A 212 7.82 -9.27 -19.00
CA LYS A 212 7.16 -9.21 -17.68
C LYS A 212 6.41 -7.90 -17.46
N LYS A 213 6.94 -6.78 -17.96
CA LYS A 213 6.30 -5.46 -17.87
C LYS A 213 5.00 -5.41 -18.67
N ALA A 214 5.02 -5.92 -19.90
CA ALA A 214 3.84 -6.01 -20.75
C ALA A 214 2.78 -6.96 -20.18
N TYR A 215 3.20 -8.08 -19.56
CA TYR A 215 2.27 -8.99 -18.89
C TYR A 215 1.63 -8.35 -17.65
N ASN A 216 2.40 -7.68 -16.80
CA ASN A 216 1.86 -6.97 -15.64
C ASN A 216 0.90 -5.85 -16.06
N ALA A 217 1.23 -5.09 -17.12
CA ALA A 217 0.31 -4.09 -17.68
C ALA A 217 -1.01 -4.71 -18.17
N LEU A 218 -0.97 -5.91 -18.76
CA LEU A 218 -2.18 -6.64 -19.11
C LEU A 218 -3.01 -6.98 -17.87
N LEU A 219 -2.37 -7.47 -16.79
CA LEU A 219 -3.06 -7.82 -15.54
C LEU A 219 -3.74 -6.59 -14.91
N THR A 220 -3.07 -5.44 -14.88
CA THR A 220 -3.64 -4.21 -14.30
C THR A 220 -4.78 -3.65 -15.13
N GLN A 221 -4.71 -3.74 -16.45
CA GLN A 221 -5.75 -3.22 -17.35
C GLN A 221 -6.96 -4.16 -17.46
N LYS A 222 -6.74 -5.47 -17.36
CA LYS A 222 -7.76 -6.51 -17.47
C LYS A 222 -7.76 -7.37 -16.21
N CYS A 223 -8.04 -6.71 -15.08
CA CYS A 223 -7.91 -7.31 -13.76
C CYS A 223 -9.10 -8.21 -13.40
N LYS A 224 -8.81 -9.31 -12.73
CA LYS A 224 -9.81 -10.20 -12.11
C LYS A 224 -10.05 -9.87 -10.63
N THR A 225 -9.08 -9.23 -9.99
CA THR A 225 -9.12 -8.90 -8.56
C THR A 225 -8.58 -7.49 -8.33
N PRO A 226 -8.95 -6.84 -7.22
CA PRO A 226 -8.40 -5.54 -6.87
C PRO A 226 -6.87 -5.54 -6.76
N SER A 227 -6.27 -6.61 -6.24
CA SER A 227 -4.81 -6.74 -6.13
C SER A 227 -4.11 -6.75 -7.49
N GLU A 228 -4.74 -7.28 -8.54
CA GLU A 228 -4.23 -7.17 -9.90
C GLU A 228 -4.34 -5.74 -10.45
N ALA A 229 -5.43 -5.03 -10.12
CA ALA A 229 -5.62 -3.64 -10.56
C ALA A 229 -4.56 -2.69 -9.98
N PHE A 230 -4.01 -3.01 -8.82
CA PHE A 230 -3.01 -2.20 -8.11
C PHE A 230 -1.60 -2.79 -8.17
N LEU A 231 -1.23 -3.49 -9.24
CA LEU A 231 0.10 -4.04 -9.41
C LEU A 231 1.16 -2.96 -9.69
N ILE A 232 2.37 -3.14 -9.13
CA ILE A 232 3.54 -2.38 -9.56
C ILE A 232 4.07 -2.98 -10.85
N THR A 233 4.10 -2.19 -11.93
CA THR A 233 4.59 -2.62 -13.24
C THR A 233 6.07 -2.34 -13.45
N GLU A 234 6.70 -1.53 -12.60
CA GLU A 234 8.12 -1.24 -12.69
C GLU A 234 9.00 -2.42 -12.29
N GLY A 235 10.15 -2.52 -12.96
CA GLY A 235 11.07 -3.66 -12.96
C GLY A 235 11.55 -4.13 -11.59
N ASN A 236 10.67 -4.77 -10.84
CA ASN A 236 10.98 -5.40 -9.58
C ASN A 236 11.35 -6.87 -9.83
N ILE A 237 12.41 -7.34 -9.18
CA ILE A 237 12.83 -8.76 -9.21
C ILE A 237 11.87 -9.66 -8.43
N PHE A 238 11.03 -9.10 -7.57
CA PHE A 238 10.07 -9.84 -6.75
C PHE A 238 8.76 -10.10 -7.50
N GLN A 239 8.01 -11.10 -7.06
CA GLN A 239 6.68 -11.42 -7.59
C GLN A 239 5.64 -10.47 -6.98
N THR A 240 5.54 -9.29 -7.56
CA THR A 240 4.75 -8.18 -7.00
C THR A 240 3.27 -8.53 -6.82
N ALA A 241 2.66 -9.29 -7.74
CA ALA A 241 1.26 -9.72 -7.62
C ALA A 241 0.99 -10.51 -6.32
N GLU A 242 1.83 -11.50 -6.02
CA GLU A 242 1.70 -12.31 -4.81
C GLU A 242 1.97 -11.49 -3.54
N LEU A 243 2.95 -10.59 -3.60
CA LEU A 243 3.26 -9.68 -2.48
C LEU A 243 2.10 -8.72 -2.20
N TYR A 244 1.47 -8.15 -3.23
CA TYR A 244 0.32 -7.28 -3.04
C TYR A 244 -0.91 -8.03 -2.54
N ALA A 245 -1.19 -9.22 -3.05
CA ALA A 245 -2.25 -10.07 -2.52
C ALA A 245 -2.03 -10.36 -1.03
N ARG A 246 -0.79 -10.66 -0.64
CA ARG A 246 -0.42 -10.87 0.76
C ARG A 246 -0.54 -9.60 1.59
N LEU A 247 -0.05 -8.47 1.08
CA LEU A 247 -0.15 -7.17 1.76
C LEU A 247 -1.60 -6.74 1.95
N SER A 248 -2.45 -6.93 0.94
CA SER A 248 -3.88 -6.68 1.02
C SER A 248 -4.52 -7.50 2.13
N LYS A 249 -4.21 -8.80 2.17
CA LYS A 249 -4.68 -9.70 3.24
C LYS A 249 -4.24 -9.23 4.63
N LEU A 250 -2.97 -8.84 4.79
CA LEU A 250 -2.44 -8.35 6.06
C LEU A 250 -3.09 -7.03 6.52
N LYS A 251 -3.48 -6.17 5.56
CA LYS A 251 -4.12 -4.88 5.87
C LYS A 251 -5.60 -5.00 6.20
N SER A 252 -6.30 -5.96 5.60
CA SER A 252 -7.76 -6.11 5.71
C SER A 252 -8.20 -7.04 6.84
N ASP A 253 -7.33 -7.92 7.30
CA ASP A 253 -7.63 -8.91 8.34
C ASP A 253 -7.10 -8.42 9.69
N ASP A 254 -8.01 -8.01 10.56
CA ASP A 254 -7.70 -7.51 11.91
C ASP A 254 -6.92 -8.52 12.77
N THR A 255 -6.99 -9.84 12.47
CA THR A 255 -6.23 -10.84 13.17
C THR A 255 -4.72 -10.66 13.02
N TYR A 256 -4.27 -10.13 11.89
CA TYR A 256 -2.85 -9.85 11.65
C TYR A 256 -2.33 -8.61 12.39
N LYS A 257 -3.19 -7.69 12.81
CA LYS A 257 -2.80 -6.50 13.60
C LYS A 257 -2.26 -6.86 14.98
N TYR A 258 -2.56 -8.05 15.48
CA TYR A 258 -2.23 -8.49 16.83
C TYR A 258 -1.24 -9.67 16.86
N LEU A 259 -0.59 -9.99 15.76
CA LEU A 259 0.35 -11.12 15.71
C LEU A 259 1.61 -10.91 16.56
N GLY A 260 2.04 -9.66 16.74
CA GLY A 260 3.24 -9.33 17.49
C GLY A 260 2.91 -8.82 18.90
N GLN A 261 3.66 -9.29 19.89
CA GLN A 261 3.63 -8.75 21.25
C GLN A 261 4.70 -7.68 21.37
N VAL A 262 4.29 -6.45 21.70
CA VAL A 262 5.22 -5.34 22.00
C VAL A 262 5.70 -5.45 23.44
N GLY A 263 6.98 -5.20 23.67
CA GLY A 263 7.54 -5.24 25.01
C GLY A 263 9.04 -4.99 25.06
N GLN A 264 9.66 -5.42 26.14
CA GLN A 264 11.08 -5.27 26.38
C GLN A 264 11.72 -6.57 26.90
N LEU A 265 13.02 -6.72 26.65
CA LEU A 265 13.81 -7.78 27.21
C LEU A 265 14.61 -7.24 28.41
N VAL A 266 14.45 -7.91 29.55
CA VAL A 266 15.09 -7.51 30.82
C VAL A 266 16.04 -8.60 31.27
N ASP A 267 17.28 -8.20 31.59
CA ASP A 267 18.25 -9.08 32.22
C ASP A 267 18.00 -9.13 33.74
N LYS A 268 17.69 -10.32 34.24
CA LYS A 268 17.54 -10.61 35.68
C LYS A 268 18.51 -11.72 36.07
N GLU A 269 19.57 -11.38 36.80
CA GLU A 269 20.57 -12.33 37.30
C GLU A 269 21.28 -13.13 36.18
N GLY A 270 21.54 -12.50 35.04
CA GLY A 270 22.22 -13.12 33.90
C GLY A 270 21.31 -13.96 33.00
N ARG A 271 20.01 -13.95 33.23
CA ARG A 271 19.01 -14.55 32.35
C ARG A 271 18.09 -13.47 31.76
N VAL A 272 17.86 -13.53 30.45
CA VAL A 272 16.99 -12.59 29.76
C VAL A 272 15.56 -13.06 29.79
N TRP A 273 14.66 -12.17 30.19
CA TRP A 273 13.21 -12.41 30.29
C TRP A 273 12.44 -11.44 29.40
N TRP A 274 11.34 -11.90 28.87
CA TRP A 274 10.39 -11.06 28.16
C TRP A 274 9.38 -10.41 29.13
N GLU A 275 9.21 -9.10 29.01
CA GLU A 275 8.19 -8.32 29.71
C GLU A 275 7.30 -7.65 28.67
N PRO A 276 6.05 -8.12 28.46
CA PRO A 276 5.12 -7.51 27.51
C PRO A 276 4.65 -6.13 28.00
N ASP A 277 4.48 -5.21 27.08
CA ASP A 277 3.90 -3.88 27.31
C ASP A 277 2.38 -3.96 27.41
N LEU A 278 1.84 -4.31 28.57
CA LEU A 278 0.41 -4.40 28.82
C LEU A 278 -0.29 -3.03 28.87
N GLN A 279 0.48 -1.94 28.98
CA GLN A 279 -0.07 -0.60 29.12
C GLN A 279 -0.05 0.19 27.80
N GLY A 280 0.59 -0.33 26.77
CA GLY A 280 0.71 0.33 25.46
C GLY A 280 1.57 1.61 25.51
N VAL A 281 2.60 1.62 26.36
CA VAL A 281 3.52 2.75 26.53
C VAL A 281 4.60 2.75 25.45
N LEU A 282 5.09 1.55 25.09
CA LEU A 282 6.15 1.37 24.10
C LEU A 282 5.60 1.52 22.69
N ARG A 283 6.36 2.18 21.82
CA ARG A 283 5.95 2.47 20.44
C ARG A 283 6.92 1.85 19.44
N PRO A 284 6.59 0.70 18.86
CA PRO A 284 7.40 0.14 17.78
C PRO A 284 7.32 1.03 16.54
N ILE A 285 8.42 1.11 15.80
CA ILE A 285 8.48 1.84 14.53
C ILE A 285 8.11 0.87 13.41
N MET A 286 6.92 1.05 12.84
CA MET A 286 6.35 0.19 11.80
C MET A 286 6.47 0.77 10.39
N GLU A 287 6.79 2.06 10.27
CA GLU A 287 6.88 2.78 8.99
C GLU A 287 8.12 3.67 8.96
N TYR A 288 8.77 3.74 7.79
CA TYR A 288 9.86 4.66 7.55
C TYR A 288 9.62 5.42 6.22
N PRO A 289 9.83 6.74 6.20
CA PRO A 289 10.19 7.62 7.31
C PRO A 289 9.09 7.70 8.38
N THR A 290 9.51 7.66 9.65
CA THR A 290 8.56 7.72 10.76
C THR A 290 7.81 9.04 10.79
N ASN A 291 6.50 8.98 11.06
CA ASN A 291 5.67 10.17 11.26
C ASN A 291 5.95 10.86 12.61
N HIS A 292 6.57 10.16 13.55
CA HIS A 292 6.94 10.65 14.88
C HIS A 292 8.42 11.05 14.91
N LYS A 293 8.74 12.24 14.42
CA LYS A 293 10.12 12.76 14.32
C LYS A 293 10.84 12.90 15.66
N SER A 294 10.11 12.92 16.76
CA SER A 294 10.62 13.08 18.14
C SER A 294 10.74 11.77 18.93
N ASP A 295 10.18 10.67 18.43
CA ASP A 295 10.19 9.36 19.09
C ASP A 295 10.83 8.35 18.15
N THR A 296 12.12 8.16 18.28
CA THR A 296 12.92 7.23 17.49
C THR A 296 13.40 6.04 18.30
N GLU A 297 12.99 5.92 19.57
CA GLU A 297 13.46 4.87 20.49
C GLU A 297 13.10 3.47 19.96
N GLY A 298 11.86 3.32 19.48
CA GLY A 298 11.35 2.04 19.02
C GLY A 298 11.01 1.09 20.17
N ALA A 299 10.55 -0.11 19.82
CA ALA A 299 10.29 -1.18 20.76
C ALA A 299 10.52 -2.54 20.12
N ILE A 300 10.76 -3.56 20.93
CA ILE A 300 10.88 -4.94 20.46
C ILE A 300 9.48 -5.49 20.22
N ILE A 301 9.28 -6.15 19.07
CA ILE A 301 8.10 -6.95 18.78
C ILE A 301 8.50 -8.41 18.70
N ILE A 302 7.79 -9.27 19.41
CA ILE A 302 7.94 -10.73 19.32
C ILE A 302 6.70 -11.31 18.67
N TYR A 303 6.88 -11.99 17.53
CA TYR A 303 5.84 -12.72 16.79
C TYR A 303 5.75 -14.17 17.25
N GLU A 304 6.88 -14.79 17.56
CA GLU A 304 6.98 -16.14 18.10
C GLU A 304 8.09 -16.20 19.14
N HIS A 305 7.77 -16.70 20.33
CA HIS A 305 8.76 -16.93 21.38
C HIS A 305 9.71 -18.08 20.98
N PRO A 306 10.94 -18.12 21.52
CA PRO A 306 11.89 -19.17 21.18
C PRO A 306 11.36 -20.56 21.55
N VAL A 307 11.54 -21.51 20.64
CA VAL A 307 11.17 -22.92 20.84
C VAL A 307 12.22 -23.60 21.71
N GLU A 308 11.81 -24.15 22.84
CA GLU A 308 12.65 -24.96 23.70
C GLU A 308 12.43 -26.46 23.43
N ILE A 309 13.50 -27.20 23.25
CA ILE A 309 13.50 -28.67 23.13
C ILE A 309 14.36 -29.22 24.26
N SER A 310 13.78 -30.05 25.09
CA SER A 310 14.46 -30.63 26.29
C SER A 310 15.06 -29.56 27.21
N GLY A 311 14.39 -28.43 27.36
CA GLY A 311 14.77 -27.33 28.25
C GLY A 311 15.88 -26.40 27.74
N SER A 312 16.20 -26.48 26.45
CA SER A 312 17.15 -25.58 25.81
C SER A 312 16.69 -25.17 24.41
N ILE A 313 17.09 -23.98 24.00
CA ILE A 313 16.86 -23.51 22.62
C ILE A 313 17.97 -24.12 21.75
N PRO A 314 17.59 -24.87 20.68
CA PRO A 314 18.58 -25.48 19.80
C PRO A 314 19.53 -24.46 19.18
N GLU A 315 20.81 -24.79 19.13
CA GLU A 315 21.84 -23.99 18.44
C GLU A 315 21.49 -23.82 16.96
N ASP A 316 21.77 -22.68 16.36
CA ASP A 316 21.48 -22.34 14.95
C ASP A 316 20.00 -22.45 14.52
N LEU A 317 19.07 -22.57 15.46
CA LEU A 317 17.64 -22.48 15.14
C LEU A 317 17.25 -21.07 14.76
N TYR A 318 17.88 -20.08 15.37
CA TYR A 318 17.66 -18.68 15.10
C TYR A 318 18.96 -17.98 14.69
N ILE A 319 18.83 -16.98 13.80
CA ILE A 319 19.90 -16.08 13.41
C ILE A 319 19.38 -14.65 13.43
N ILE A 320 20.21 -13.72 13.83
CA ILE A 320 19.87 -12.30 13.83
C ILE A 320 20.56 -11.63 12.63
N GLY A 321 19.76 -10.91 11.82
CA GLY A 321 20.23 -9.91 10.87
C GLY A 321 20.15 -8.53 11.49
N HIS A 322 21.26 -7.78 11.47
CA HIS A 322 21.32 -6.43 12.04
C HIS A 322 21.98 -5.45 11.07
N ASP A 323 21.27 -4.38 10.78
CA ASP A 323 21.72 -3.21 10.03
C ASP A 323 21.88 -2.03 11.00
N PRO A 324 23.12 -1.66 11.38
CA PRO A 324 23.36 -0.55 12.28
C PRO A 324 23.33 0.78 11.51
N TRP A 325 22.93 1.87 12.16
CA TRP A 325 23.09 3.19 11.57
C TRP A 325 24.53 3.71 11.66
N GLY A 326 24.92 4.62 10.73
CA GLY A 326 26.21 5.28 10.75
C GLY A 326 26.27 6.48 11.70
N ILE A 327 27.49 6.88 12.07
CA ILE A 327 27.74 8.18 12.71
C ILE A 327 27.54 9.26 11.66
N ASP A 328 26.67 10.18 11.94
CA ASP A 328 25.97 11.07 11.01
C ASP A 328 26.81 11.94 10.08
N SER A 329 26.56 11.75 8.77
CA SER A 329 26.56 12.88 7.81
C SER A 329 25.16 13.48 7.59
N ASP A 330 24.06 12.80 8.02
CA ASP A 330 22.68 13.11 7.59
C ASP A 330 21.74 13.62 8.71
N GLY A 331 22.28 14.17 9.79
CA GLY A 331 21.45 14.83 10.83
C GLY A 331 20.50 13.89 11.59
N GLY A 332 20.91 12.64 11.85
CA GLY A 332 20.21 11.77 12.81
C GLY A 332 18.96 11.07 12.32
N LYS A 333 18.79 10.85 11.03
CA LYS A 333 17.57 10.25 10.46
C LYS A 333 17.61 8.73 10.33
N SER A 334 18.78 8.12 10.23
CA SER A 334 18.91 6.66 10.08
C SER A 334 18.58 5.94 11.39
N LEU A 335 17.88 4.82 11.29
CA LEU A 335 17.53 3.92 12.39
C LEU A 335 18.34 2.64 12.29
N GLY A 336 18.57 1.96 13.42
CA GLY A 336 19.02 0.59 13.43
C GLY A 336 17.85 -0.35 13.16
N ALA A 337 18.10 -1.43 12.45
CA ALA A 337 17.10 -2.46 12.17
C ALA A 337 17.66 -3.85 12.53
N THR A 338 16.92 -4.60 13.34
CA THR A 338 17.27 -5.94 13.80
C THR A 338 16.12 -6.88 13.62
N TYR A 339 16.36 -8.02 12.96
CA TYR A 339 15.37 -9.06 12.72
C TYR A 339 15.91 -10.41 13.18
N VAL A 340 15.08 -11.17 13.89
CA VAL A 340 15.37 -12.56 14.27
C VAL A 340 14.67 -13.49 13.30
N LEU A 341 15.43 -14.28 12.58
CA LEU A 341 14.96 -15.25 11.61
C LEU A 341 15.03 -16.68 12.19
N LYS A 342 13.94 -17.43 12.08
CA LYS A 342 13.89 -18.85 12.34
C LYS A 342 14.37 -19.62 11.12
N THR A 343 15.43 -20.40 11.27
CA THR A 343 16.09 -21.13 10.18
C THR A 343 15.36 -22.43 9.85
N LYS A 344 15.81 -23.11 8.78
CA LYS A 344 15.28 -24.41 8.35
C LYS A 344 15.71 -25.59 9.24
N LYS A 345 16.43 -25.38 10.31
CA LYS A 345 17.03 -26.44 11.14
C LYS A 345 16.03 -27.49 11.61
N LEU A 346 14.83 -27.07 11.98
CA LEU A 346 13.76 -27.98 12.45
C LEU A 346 12.61 -28.13 11.45
N ALA A 347 12.77 -27.72 10.17
CA ALA A 347 11.71 -27.78 9.18
C ALA A 347 11.18 -29.20 8.94
N LEU A 348 12.06 -30.20 8.90
CA LEU A 348 11.69 -31.62 8.74
C LEU A 348 10.95 -32.20 9.94
N GLN A 349 10.97 -31.52 11.09
CA GLN A 349 10.26 -31.91 12.31
C GLN A 349 8.92 -31.21 12.48
N GLY A 350 8.46 -30.50 11.44
CA GLY A 350 7.17 -29.82 11.41
C GLY A 350 7.15 -28.43 12.04
N TYR A 351 8.30 -27.90 12.44
CA TYR A 351 8.38 -26.49 12.89
C TYR A 351 8.44 -25.54 11.69
N GLY A 352 7.81 -24.36 11.79
CA GLY A 352 7.92 -23.29 10.80
C GLY A 352 9.37 -22.88 10.54
N HIS A 353 9.65 -22.31 9.36
CA HIS A 353 11.00 -21.91 8.99
C HIS A 353 10.96 -20.71 8.01
N ASP A 354 12.10 -20.04 7.84
CA ASP A 354 12.24 -18.84 7.01
C ASP A 354 11.26 -17.72 7.42
N GLU A 355 10.97 -17.65 8.72
CA GLU A 355 10.02 -16.72 9.33
C GLU A 355 10.76 -15.71 10.23
N ILE A 356 10.37 -14.44 10.14
CA ILE A 356 10.81 -13.42 11.10
C ILE A 356 9.97 -13.61 12.37
N VAL A 357 10.64 -13.94 13.48
CA VAL A 357 10.00 -14.22 14.75
C VAL A 357 10.09 -13.07 15.75
N ALA A 358 10.99 -12.13 15.54
CA ALA A 358 11.07 -10.89 16.31
C ALA A 358 11.74 -9.78 15.50
N GLU A 359 11.46 -8.54 15.87
CA GLU A 359 12.09 -7.36 15.29
C GLU A 359 12.32 -6.26 16.33
N TYR A 360 13.35 -5.45 16.08
CA TYR A 360 13.60 -4.21 16.78
C TYR A 360 14.12 -3.17 15.80
N VAL A 361 13.35 -2.12 15.59
CA VAL A 361 13.71 -0.98 14.76
C VAL A 361 13.69 0.26 15.64
N GLY A 362 14.79 1.01 15.67
CA GLY A 362 14.84 2.19 16.51
C GLY A 362 16.19 2.89 16.53
N ARG A 363 16.21 4.00 17.27
CA ARG A 363 17.39 4.77 17.65
C ARG A 363 17.13 5.38 19.01
N PRO A 364 17.51 4.70 20.11
CA PRO A 364 17.29 5.18 21.46
C PRO A 364 17.88 6.59 21.69
N ASP A 365 17.13 7.45 22.37
CA ASP A 365 17.57 8.79 22.78
C ASP A 365 17.02 9.11 24.18
N PRO A 366 17.82 9.32 25.21
CA PRO A 366 19.27 9.16 25.24
C PRO A 366 19.73 7.70 25.23
N GLY A 367 20.99 7.41 24.96
CA GLY A 367 21.55 6.06 25.01
C GLY A 367 22.20 5.62 23.70
N GLY A 368 21.65 6.06 22.57
CA GLY A 368 22.26 5.87 21.26
C GLY A 368 22.58 4.43 20.92
N MET A 369 23.72 4.21 20.28
CA MET A 369 24.18 2.89 19.84
C MET A 369 24.46 1.93 21.00
N GLU A 370 24.91 2.43 22.14
CA GLU A 370 25.20 1.57 23.30
C GLU A 370 23.92 0.92 23.81
N GLU A 371 22.84 1.67 23.98
CA GLU A 371 21.54 1.15 24.41
C GLU A 371 20.94 0.21 23.35
N TYR A 372 21.05 0.56 22.07
CA TYR A 372 20.61 -0.32 20.99
C TYR A 372 21.35 -1.65 21.02
N ASN A 373 22.68 -1.63 21.18
CA ASN A 373 23.49 -2.85 21.24
C ASN A 373 23.21 -3.69 22.50
N TYR A 374 22.78 -3.07 23.61
CA TYR A 374 22.27 -3.81 24.76
C TYR A 374 20.99 -4.59 24.43
N ASN A 375 20.06 -3.99 23.70
CA ASN A 375 18.85 -4.66 23.26
C ASN A 375 19.16 -5.77 22.24
N LEU A 376 20.11 -5.55 21.36
CA LEU A 376 20.61 -6.55 20.43
C LEU A 376 21.25 -7.75 21.15
N GLU A 377 22.07 -7.52 22.20
CA GLU A 377 22.63 -8.57 23.03
C GLU A 377 21.54 -9.38 23.74
N LYS A 378 20.55 -8.71 24.33
CA LYS A 378 19.40 -9.36 24.97
C LYS A 378 18.60 -10.22 23.99
N LEU A 379 18.36 -9.75 22.75
CA LEU A 379 17.70 -10.54 21.71
C LEU A 379 18.53 -11.79 21.36
N ALA A 380 19.83 -11.66 21.20
CA ALA A 380 20.71 -12.79 20.90
C ALA A 380 20.70 -13.85 21.99
N LEU A 381 20.70 -13.42 23.26
CA LEU A 381 20.62 -14.31 24.40
C LEU A 381 19.25 -14.99 24.54
N TYR A 382 18.19 -14.22 24.33
CA TYR A 382 16.81 -14.71 24.43
C TYR A 382 16.49 -15.80 23.42
N TYR A 383 16.98 -15.65 22.17
CA TYR A 383 16.76 -16.63 21.11
C TYR A 383 17.89 -17.66 20.95
N ASN A 384 18.94 -17.61 21.76
CA ASN A 384 20.18 -18.38 21.54
C ASN A 384 20.69 -18.22 20.10
N ALA A 385 20.69 -17.00 19.60
CA ALA A 385 20.99 -16.65 18.21
C ALA A 385 22.34 -15.97 18.06
N LYS A 386 23.00 -16.19 16.91
CA LYS A 386 24.18 -15.42 16.53
C LYS A 386 23.79 -14.22 15.67
N ILE A 387 24.57 -13.14 15.80
CA ILE A 387 24.31 -11.86 15.14
C ILE A 387 25.16 -11.77 13.87
N ASN A 388 24.50 -11.71 12.72
CA ASN A 388 25.10 -11.30 11.46
C ASN A 388 24.82 -9.80 11.24
N PHE A 389 25.84 -8.99 11.03
CA PHE A 389 25.69 -7.55 11.00
C PHE A 389 26.60 -6.91 9.94
N GLU A 390 26.25 -5.71 9.47
CA GLU A 390 27.11 -4.89 8.64
C GLU A 390 28.25 -4.31 9.47
N ASN A 391 29.47 -4.72 9.14
CA ASN A 391 30.67 -4.42 9.96
C ASN A 391 31.28 -3.05 9.67
N ASP A 392 30.76 -2.30 8.74
CA ASP A 392 31.29 -1.00 8.32
C ASP A 392 30.77 0.16 9.19
N ARG A 393 29.78 -0.10 10.06
CA ARG A 393 29.07 0.91 10.86
C ARG A 393 28.71 0.38 12.26
N GLY A 394 28.25 1.28 13.14
CA GLY A 394 27.43 0.96 14.31
C GLY A 394 28.14 0.48 15.55
N GLU A 395 29.46 0.51 15.63
CA GLU A 395 30.24 0.12 16.82
C GLU A 395 29.86 -1.25 17.44
N VAL A 396 29.21 -2.14 16.69
CA VAL A 396 28.76 -3.45 17.18
C VAL A 396 29.91 -4.27 17.73
N ARG A 397 30.99 -4.44 16.93
CA ARG A 397 32.16 -5.21 17.36
C ARG A 397 32.87 -4.62 18.58
N PRO A 398 33.16 -3.32 18.67
CA PRO A 398 33.71 -2.70 19.89
C PRO A 398 32.87 -2.95 21.13
N PHE A 399 31.54 -2.83 21.02
CA PHE A 399 30.59 -3.10 22.11
C PHE A 399 30.72 -4.54 22.61
N PHE A 400 30.57 -5.55 21.72
CA PHE A 400 30.67 -6.96 22.09
C PHE A 400 32.10 -7.37 22.57
N THR A 401 33.15 -6.70 22.09
CA THR A 401 34.50 -6.89 22.60
C THR A 401 34.62 -6.43 24.05
N LYS A 402 34.13 -5.22 24.37
CA LYS A 402 34.10 -4.66 25.73
C LYS A 402 33.35 -5.57 26.71
N ARG A 403 32.26 -6.17 26.23
CA ARG A 403 31.44 -7.07 27.03
C ARG A 403 31.93 -8.51 27.06
N LYS A 404 33.00 -8.85 26.34
CA LYS A 404 33.54 -10.22 26.20
C LYS A 404 32.54 -11.22 25.64
N ARG A 405 31.68 -10.77 24.72
CA ARG A 405 30.59 -11.57 24.10
C ARG A 405 30.76 -11.70 22.58
N LEU A 406 31.98 -11.82 22.10
CA LEU A 406 32.26 -12.08 20.68
C LEU A 406 31.71 -13.43 20.20
N ASP A 407 31.40 -14.33 21.14
CA ASP A 407 30.74 -15.60 20.88
C ASP A 407 29.35 -15.45 20.24
N LEU A 408 28.70 -14.31 20.45
CA LEU A 408 27.38 -14.00 19.85
C LEU A 408 27.48 -13.50 18.41
N LEU A 409 28.64 -13.13 17.91
CA LEU A 409 28.80 -12.59 16.57
C LEU A 409 29.09 -13.68 15.54
N CYS A 410 28.43 -13.60 14.38
CA CYS A 410 28.73 -14.47 13.24
C CYS A 410 30.12 -14.19 12.66
N PRO A 411 30.87 -15.22 12.25
CA PRO A 411 32.05 -15.03 11.41
C PRO A 411 31.63 -14.47 10.04
N PRO A 412 32.56 -13.84 9.29
CA PRO A 412 32.24 -13.31 7.96
C PRO A 412 31.78 -14.45 7.03
N PRO A 413 30.79 -14.22 6.15
CA PRO A 413 30.35 -15.20 5.18
C PRO A 413 31.49 -15.61 4.24
N TYR A 414 31.68 -16.92 4.04
CA TYR A 414 32.76 -17.46 3.21
C TYR A 414 32.78 -16.92 1.77
N VAL A 415 31.60 -16.66 1.22
CA VAL A 415 31.43 -16.11 -0.15
C VAL A 415 31.96 -14.67 -0.24
N THR A 416 31.78 -13.86 0.80
CA THR A 416 32.26 -12.48 0.85
C THR A 416 33.78 -12.44 0.97
N ILE A 417 34.36 -13.38 1.75
CA ILE A 417 35.81 -13.46 1.94
C ILE A 417 36.54 -13.77 0.62
N GLN A 418 36.00 -14.65 -0.21
CA GLN A 418 36.65 -15.06 -1.46
C GLN A 418 36.59 -14.05 -2.60
N ARG A 419 35.59 -13.18 -2.65
CA ARG A 419 35.34 -12.34 -3.82
C ARG A 419 35.87 -10.91 -3.73
N HIS A 420 36.03 -10.34 -2.54
CA HIS A 420 36.16 -8.87 -2.41
C HIS A 420 37.24 -8.35 -1.48
N LEU A 421 38.06 -9.19 -0.85
CA LEU A 421 39.06 -8.69 0.11
C LEU A 421 40.49 -9.01 -0.30
N PRO A 422 41.40 -7.99 -0.42
CA PRO A 422 42.82 -8.20 -0.40
C PRO A 422 43.22 -8.89 0.91
N THR A 423 44.09 -9.87 0.84
CA THR A 423 44.53 -10.68 1.99
C THR A 423 45.10 -9.88 3.16
N SER A 424 45.59 -8.66 2.92
CA SER A 424 46.10 -7.75 3.95
C SER A 424 45.06 -7.16 4.92
N ASN A 425 43.76 -7.15 4.55
CA ASN A 425 42.70 -6.54 5.38
C ASN A 425 41.86 -7.56 6.18
N MET A 426 42.12 -8.85 6.04
CA MET A 426 41.32 -9.90 6.72
C MET A 426 41.48 -9.92 8.25
N ALA A 427 42.60 -9.48 8.80
CA ALA A 427 42.85 -9.49 10.25
C ALA A 427 41.93 -8.52 11.03
N GLY A 428 41.39 -7.48 10.39
CA GLY A 428 40.49 -6.48 11.00
C GLY A 428 39.02 -6.84 10.96
N ARG A 429 38.59 -7.76 10.07
CA ARG A 429 37.17 -8.07 9.76
C ARG A 429 36.82 -9.52 10.09
N LYS A 430 36.95 -9.90 11.37
CA LYS A 430 36.69 -11.29 11.82
C LYS A 430 35.22 -11.62 12.03
N PHE A 431 34.30 -10.65 11.98
CA PHE A 431 32.90 -10.81 12.29
C PHE A 431 32.04 -9.94 11.38
N GLY A 432 30.80 -10.38 11.11
CA GLY A 432 29.88 -9.68 10.24
C GLY A 432 30.26 -9.71 8.76
N TYR A 433 29.59 -8.93 7.95
CA TYR A 433 29.89 -8.76 6.52
C TYR A 433 30.18 -7.28 6.21
N SER A 434 30.86 -7.04 5.09
CA SER A 434 31.13 -5.68 4.62
C SER A 434 30.59 -5.55 3.20
N MET A 435 29.85 -4.49 2.95
CA MET A 435 29.28 -4.21 1.64
C MET A 435 30.31 -3.73 0.62
N GLY A 436 31.57 -3.61 0.96
CA GLY A 436 32.70 -3.25 0.07
C GLY A 436 32.37 -2.11 -0.91
N ASN A 437 33.13 -1.04 -0.89
CA ASN A 437 33.05 0.02 -1.92
C ASN A 437 33.49 -0.52 -3.28
#